data_0283e329adbd63c5bd4151115cedcc5c
#
_entry.id   0283e329adbd63c5bd4151115cedcc5c
#
_cell.length_a   1.000
_cell.length_b   1.000
_cell.length_c   1.000
_cell.angle_alpha   90.00
_cell.angle_beta   90.00
_cell.angle_gamma   90.00
#
_symmetry.space_group_name_H-M   'P 1'
#
loop_
_entity.id
_entity.type
_entity.pdbx_description
1 polymer ?
#
loop_
_entity_poly.entity_id
_entity_poly.type
_entity_poly.pdbx_seq_one_letter_code
_entity_poly.pdbx_strand_id
1 'polypeptide(L)'
;PTDVAALTYNKRDCLTVASAMGIPTAKRYRLNQGETISLDAIENKVGFPCFVKANRAGSSFGVYKVYDKKELQPAIEKAFEEDHQLLIESALEGREITVGVLEWKNDVHVLPITEIISENDFFDYQAKYEGKSTEITPAQLPAEWEASAKKMAKQLYIQMGLKGISRSEFIFQDGVPHLLEINTIPGMTLQSIIPQQ
;
A
#
# COMPACT_ATOMS: atom_id res chain seq x y z
N PRO A 1 -2.59 16.94 -9.16
CA PRO A 1 -2.47 16.88 -10.62
C PRO A 1 -3.02 15.56 -11.17
N THR A 2 -3.65 15.57 -12.33
CA THR A 2 -4.33 14.41 -12.90
C THR A 2 -3.36 13.28 -13.25
N ASP A 3 -2.18 13.61 -13.72
CA ASP A 3 -1.09 12.70 -14.05
C ASP A 3 -0.60 11.91 -12.82
N VAL A 4 -0.41 12.60 -11.71
CA VAL A 4 0.02 11.95 -10.47
C VAL A 4 -1.11 11.12 -9.84
N ALA A 5 -2.37 11.57 -9.93
CA ALA A 5 -3.50 10.77 -9.49
C ALA A 5 -3.65 9.48 -10.31
N ALA A 6 -3.43 9.55 -11.63
CA ALA A 6 -3.41 8.37 -12.49
C ALA A 6 -2.24 7.43 -12.15
N LEU A 7 -1.05 7.97 -11.87
CA LEU A 7 0.13 7.22 -11.45
C LEU A 7 -0.14 6.46 -10.13
N THR A 8 -0.64 7.16 -9.11
CA THR A 8 -0.86 6.55 -7.78
C THR A 8 -2.01 5.55 -7.76
N TYR A 9 -3.01 5.71 -8.64
CA TYR A 9 -4.09 4.74 -8.80
C TYR A 9 -3.62 3.41 -9.43
N ASN A 10 -2.58 3.45 -10.26
CA ASN A 10 -1.93 2.29 -10.85
C ASN A 10 -0.85 1.77 -9.90
N LYS A 11 -1.14 0.73 -9.09
CA LYS A 11 -0.20 0.17 -8.10
C LYS A 11 1.14 -0.23 -8.69
N ARG A 12 1.12 -0.85 -9.88
CA ARG A 12 2.35 -1.33 -10.57
C ARG A 12 3.29 -0.18 -10.91
N ASP A 13 2.74 0.91 -11.43
CA ASP A 13 3.51 2.06 -11.87
C ASP A 13 3.93 2.91 -10.67
N CYS A 14 3.04 3.14 -9.72
CA CYS A 14 3.32 3.85 -8.47
C CYS A 14 4.50 3.23 -7.72
N LEU A 15 4.46 1.92 -7.45
CA LEU A 15 5.52 1.22 -6.75
C LEU A 15 6.82 1.11 -7.57
N THR A 16 6.73 1.12 -8.91
CA THR A 16 7.92 1.16 -9.76
C THR A 16 8.64 2.49 -9.64
N VAL A 17 7.89 3.59 -9.71
CA VAL A 17 8.44 4.94 -9.54
C VAL A 17 9.00 5.12 -8.13
N ALA A 18 8.26 4.70 -7.10
CA ALA A 18 8.74 4.74 -5.71
C ALA A 18 10.05 3.97 -5.52
N SER A 19 10.15 2.74 -6.07
CA SER A 19 11.40 1.96 -6.00
C SER A 19 12.56 2.64 -6.71
N ALA A 20 12.32 3.29 -7.86
CA ALA A 20 13.35 4.05 -8.58
C ALA A 20 13.84 5.27 -7.79
N MET A 21 13.02 5.79 -6.88
CA MET A 21 13.38 6.85 -5.92
C MET A 21 14.11 6.32 -4.67
N GLY A 22 14.38 5.00 -4.59
CA GLY A 22 15.03 4.37 -3.44
C GLY A 22 14.09 4.07 -2.27
N ILE A 23 12.77 4.14 -2.46
CA ILE A 23 11.79 3.77 -1.43
C ILE A 23 11.64 2.24 -1.41
N PRO A 24 11.84 1.57 -0.26
CA PRO A 24 11.62 0.14 -0.13
C PRO A 24 10.18 -0.26 -0.44
N THR A 25 10.02 -1.37 -1.14
CA THR A 25 8.72 -1.97 -1.50
C THR A 25 8.85 -3.49 -1.46
N ALA A 26 7.73 -4.21 -1.39
CA ALA A 26 7.72 -5.66 -1.50
C ALA A 26 8.34 -6.14 -2.82
N LYS A 27 8.87 -7.38 -2.83
CA LYS A 27 9.19 -8.07 -4.09
C LYS A 27 7.91 -8.24 -4.89
N ARG A 28 7.97 -8.07 -6.22
CA ARG A 28 6.75 -8.07 -7.02
C ARG A 28 6.90 -8.74 -8.37
N TYR A 29 5.81 -9.31 -8.83
CA TYR A 29 5.63 -9.90 -10.15
C TYR A 29 4.41 -9.24 -10.83
N ARG A 30 4.52 -8.93 -12.11
CA ARG A 30 3.45 -8.33 -12.91
C ARG A 30 2.87 -9.37 -13.84
N LEU A 31 1.56 -9.42 -13.94
CA LEU A 31 0.85 -10.34 -14.81
C LEU A 31 -0.25 -9.59 -15.56
N ASN A 32 -0.38 -9.82 -16.86
CA ASN A 32 -1.48 -9.30 -17.66
C ASN A 32 -2.40 -10.45 -18.09
N GLN A 33 -3.67 -10.15 -18.25
CA GLN A 33 -4.63 -11.12 -18.75
C GLN A 33 -4.22 -11.58 -20.15
N GLY A 34 -4.29 -12.91 -20.41
CA GLY A 34 -3.88 -13.51 -21.67
C GLY A 34 -2.40 -13.88 -21.76
N GLU A 35 -1.55 -13.49 -20.80
CA GLU A 35 -0.18 -13.98 -20.70
C GLU A 35 -0.15 -15.42 -20.18
N THR A 36 0.90 -16.17 -20.58
CA THR A 36 1.16 -17.51 -20.02
C THR A 36 1.54 -17.38 -18.55
N ILE A 37 0.76 -18.00 -17.67
CA ILE A 37 1.00 -17.98 -16.23
C ILE A 37 2.04 -19.03 -15.86
N SER A 38 3.17 -18.61 -15.32
CA SER A 38 4.18 -19.49 -14.74
C SER A 38 4.15 -19.38 -13.22
N LEU A 39 3.47 -20.31 -12.56
CA LEU A 39 3.38 -20.34 -11.10
C LEU A 39 4.76 -20.48 -10.44
N ASP A 40 5.68 -21.24 -11.07
CA ASP A 40 7.06 -21.38 -10.58
C ASP A 40 7.83 -20.05 -10.64
N ALA A 41 7.66 -19.29 -11.72
CA ALA A 41 8.31 -17.98 -11.84
C ALA A 41 7.79 -16.97 -10.81
N ILE A 42 6.49 -17.02 -10.52
CA ILE A 42 5.88 -16.19 -9.49
C ILE A 42 6.42 -16.56 -8.11
N GLU A 43 6.36 -17.86 -7.75
CA GLU A 43 6.89 -18.39 -6.49
C GLU A 43 8.37 -18.02 -6.29
N ASN A 44 9.21 -18.25 -7.28
CA ASN A 44 10.64 -17.91 -7.22
C ASN A 44 10.88 -16.39 -7.03
N LYS A 45 9.98 -15.54 -7.53
CA LYS A 45 10.13 -14.08 -7.46
C LYS A 45 9.65 -13.49 -6.14
N VAL A 46 8.48 -13.92 -5.66
CA VAL A 46 7.81 -13.30 -4.51
C VAL A 46 7.77 -14.18 -3.26
N GLY A 47 7.81 -15.52 -3.42
CA GLY A 47 7.66 -16.47 -2.32
C GLY A 47 6.24 -16.54 -1.78
N PHE A 48 6.06 -17.26 -0.66
CA PHE A 48 4.82 -17.34 0.10
C PHE A 48 5.06 -16.99 1.58
N PRO A 49 4.06 -16.40 2.26
CA PRO A 49 2.81 -15.92 1.68
C PRO A 49 3.00 -14.75 0.73
N CYS A 50 2.07 -14.59 -0.22
CA CYS A 50 2.06 -13.46 -1.13
C CYS A 50 0.63 -12.90 -1.30
N PHE A 51 0.54 -11.71 -1.88
CA PHE A 51 -0.74 -11.08 -2.22
C PHE A 51 -0.90 -11.02 -3.73
N VAL A 52 -2.04 -11.49 -4.24
CA VAL A 52 -2.49 -11.25 -5.61
C VAL A 52 -3.45 -10.06 -5.58
N LYS A 53 -3.16 -9.01 -6.34
CA LYS A 53 -3.91 -7.75 -6.30
C LYS A 53 -4.32 -7.30 -7.70
N ALA A 54 -5.56 -6.89 -7.86
CA ALA A 54 -5.98 -6.09 -9.00
C ALA A 54 -5.19 -4.77 -9.03
N ASN A 55 -4.68 -4.38 -10.19
CA ASN A 55 -3.77 -3.24 -10.30
C ASN A 55 -4.45 -1.90 -9.99
N ARG A 56 -5.69 -1.71 -10.47
CA ARG A 56 -6.48 -0.48 -10.38
C ARG A 56 -7.78 -0.73 -9.64
N ALA A 57 -7.67 -1.08 -8.36
CA ALA A 57 -8.80 -1.26 -7.47
C ALA A 57 -8.54 -0.56 -6.14
N GLY A 58 -9.61 -0.15 -5.46
CA GLY A 58 -9.59 0.47 -4.15
C GLY A 58 -10.20 -0.44 -3.08
N SER A 59 -10.13 -0.02 -1.82
CA SER A 59 -10.82 -0.66 -0.67
C SER A 59 -10.57 -2.16 -0.54
N SER A 60 -9.39 -2.64 -0.93
CA SER A 60 -8.99 -4.05 -0.92
C SER A 60 -9.83 -4.97 -1.82
N PHE A 61 -10.63 -4.43 -2.77
CA PHE A 61 -11.27 -5.24 -3.81
C PHE A 61 -10.22 -5.90 -4.70
N GLY A 62 -10.43 -7.16 -5.06
CA GLY A 62 -9.50 -7.93 -5.88
C GLY A 62 -8.14 -8.16 -5.22
N VAL A 63 -8.07 -8.21 -3.87
CA VAL A 63 -6.88 -8.52 -3.10
C VAL A 63 -7.07 -9.87 -2.41
N TYR A 64 -6.16 -10.81 -2.69
CA TYR A 64 -6.19 -12.16 -2.14
C TYR A 64 -4.83 -12.51 -1.54
N LYS A 65 -4.81 -12.92 -0.26
CA LYS A 65 -3.61 -13.48 0.38
C LYS A 65 -3.54 -14.96 0.05
N VAL A 66 -2.36 -15.40 -0.35
CA VAL A 66 -2.07 -16.75 -0.86
C VAL A 66 -0.94 -17.34 -0.03
N TYR A 67 -1.16 -18.50 0.54
CA TYR A 67 -0.21 -19.14 1.46
C TYR A 67 0.63 -20.23 0.79
N ASP A 68 0.12 -20.81 -0.29
CA ASP A 68 0.82 -21.84 -1.03
C ASP A 68 0.51 -21.77 -2.53
N LYS A 69 1.27 -22.54 -3.32
CA LYS A 69 1.17 -22.56 -4.76
C LYS A 69 -0.19 -23.02 -5.31
N LYS A 70 -0.92 -23.86 -4.54
CA LYS A 70 -2.22 -24.40 -4.99
C LYS A 70 -3.30 -23.32 -4.99
N GLU A 71 -3.17 -22.34 -4.10
CA GLU A 71 -4.10 -21.21 -3.98
C GLU A 71 -3.83 -20.12 -5.03
N LEU A 72 -2.62 -20.11 -5.63
CA LEU A 72 -2.17 -19.01 -6.49
C LEU A 72 -3.02 -18.88 -7.78
N GLN A 73 -3.27 -20.00 -8.48
CA GLN A 73 -4.06 -19.97 -9.71
C GLN A 73 -5.50 -19.51 -9.47
N PRO A 74 -6.26 -20.03 -8.48
CA PRO A 74 -7.61 -19.53 -8.17
C PRO A 74 -7.64 -18.05 -7.78
N ALA A 75 -6.62 -17.57 -7.03
CA ALA A 75 -6.53 -16.16 -6.65
C ALA A 75 -6.28 -15.25 -7.86
N ILE A 76 -5.43 -15.67 -8.81
CA ILE A 76 -5.18 -14.97 -10.06
C ILE A 76 -6.47 -14.87 -10.91
N GLU A 77 -7.20 -15.96 -11.04
CA GLU A 77 -8.45 -16.00 -11.82
C GLU A 77 -9.48 -15.03 -11.24
N LYS A 78 -9.68 -15.05 -9.92
CA LYS A 78 -10.58 -14.11 -9.23
C LYS A 78 -10.13 -12.65 -9.36
N ALA A 79 -8.82 -12.38 -9.24
CA ALA A 79 -8.32 -11.02 -9.35
C ALA A 79 -8.47 -10.46 -10.78
N PHE A 80 -8.44 -11.31 -11.80
CA PHE A 80 -8.73 -10.92 -13.19
C PHE A 80 -10.19 -10.58 -13.46
N GLU A 81 -11.11 -10.91 -12.56
CA GLU A 81 -12.50 -10.43 -12.63
C GLU A 81 -12.59 -8.91 -12.36
N GLU A 82 -11.62 -8.36 -11.60
CA GLU A 82 -11.59 -6.95 -11.21
C GLU A 82 -10.73 -6.08 -12.14
N ASP A 83 -9.58 -6.57 -12.63
CA ASP A 83 -8.68 -5.83 -13.54
C ASP A 83 -7.91 -6.80 -14.44
N HIS A 84 -7.74 -6.44 -15.70
CA HIS A 84 -6.91 -7.19 -16.66
C HIS A 84 -5.39 -7.08 -16.40
N GLN A 85 -4.97 -6.35 -15.39
CA GLN A 85 -3.59 -6.22 -14.92
C GLN A 85 -3.51 -6.56 -13.43
N LEU A 86 -2.61 -7.46 -13.07
CA LEU A 86 -2.40 -7.86 -11.67
C LEU A 86 -0.99 -7.50 -11.20
N LEU A 87 -0.90 -7.23 -9.91
CA LEU A 87 0.34 -7.11 -9.17
C LEU A 87 0.36 -8.23 -8.12
N ILE A 88 1.42 -9.05 -8.14
CA ILE A 88 1.62 -10.09 -7.14
C ILE A 88 2.83 -9.67 -6.31
N GLU A 89 2.67 -9.63 -4.98
CA GLU A 89 3.68 -9.10 -4.06
C GLU A 89 3.96 -10.08 -2.93
N SER A 90 5.24 -10.18 -2.50
CA SER A 90 5.56 -10.87 -1.26
C SER A 90 4.80 -10.24 -0.09
N ALA A 91 4.27 -11.04 0.83
CA ALA A 91 3.72 -10.51 2.06
C ALA A 91 4.84 -9.85 2.88
N LEU A 92 4.57 -8.66 3.36
CA LEU A 92 5.41 -7.97 4.34
C LEU A 92 4.85 -8.30 5.73
N GLU A 93 5.74 -8.55 6.67
CA GLU A 93 5.37 -8.86 8.05
C GLU A 93 5.87 -7.76 8.99
N GLY A 94 4.96 -7.13 9.73
CA GLY A 94 5.31 -6.09 10.66
C GLY A 94 4.18 -5.11 10.97
N ARG A 95 4.53 -3.95 11.52
CA ARG A 95 3.56 -2.94 11.93
C ARG A 95 3.11 -2.12 10.72
N GLU A 96 1.80 -2.09 10.49
CA GLU A 96 1.20 -1.26 9.44
C GLU A 96 0.95 0.14 9.95
N ILE A 97 1.38 1.12 9.17
CA ILE A 97 1.21 2.54 9.48
C ILE A 97 0.74 3.31 8.27
N THR A 98 0.11 4.44 8.54
CA THR A 98 -0.26 5.39 7.51
C THR A 98 0.14 6.81 7.88
N VAL A 99 0.63 7.55 6.88
CA VAL A 99 1.20 8.90 7.04
C VAL A 99 0.51 9.86 6.08
N GLY A 100 -0.19 10.84 6.63
CA GLY A 100 -0.74 11.96 5.88
C GLY A 100 0.31 13.01 5.57
N VAL A 101 0.28 13.55 4.34
CA VAL A 101 1.12 14.69 3.93
C VAL A 101 0.25 15.69 3.20
N LEU A 102 0.40 16.95 3.53
CA LEU A 102 -0.33 18.04 2.89
C LEU A 102 0.56 19.26 2.62
N GLU A 103 0.19 20.03 1.58
CA GLU A 103 0.75 21.35 1.32
C GLU A 103 -0.17 22.41 1.91
N TRP A 104 0.37 23.25 2.81
CA TRP A 104 -0.34 24.38 3.41
C TRP A 104 0.54 25.61 3.40
N LYS A 105 0.05 26.72 2.83
CA LYS A 105 0.77 28.00 2.71
C LYS A 105 2.16 27.84 2.07
N ASN A 106 2.27 27.02 1.03
CA ASN A 106 3.48 26.65 0.30
C ASN A 106 4.50 25.81 1.10
N ASP A 107 4.14 25.34 2.29
CA ASP A 107 4.97 24.42 3.07
C ASP A 107 4.38 23.00 3.06
N VAL A 108 5.25 22.00 3.03
CA VAL A 108 4.87 20.58 3.08
C VAL A 108 4.91 20.09 4.52
N HIS A 109 3.75 19.79 5.06
CA HIS A 109 3.54 19.28 6.41
C HIS A 109 3.29 17.78 6.38
N VAL A 110 3.96 17.08 7.30
CA VAL A 110 3.73 15.65 7.56
C VAL A 110 2.91 15.54 8.83
N LEU A 111 1.75 14.90 8.72
CA LEU A 111 0.83 14.72 9.84
C LEU A 111 1.36 13.67 10.85
N PRO A 112 0.81 13.59 12.06
CA PRO A 112 1.06 12.48 12.96
C PRO A 112 0.80 11.13 12.28
N ILE A 113 1.60 10.13 12.62
CA ILE A 113 1.45 8.77 12.07
C ILE A 113 0.29 8.09 12.77
N THR A 114 -0.53 7.35 12.00
CA THR A 114 -1.50 6.42 12.55
C THR A 114 -1.00 4.99 12.36
N GLU A 115 -1.02 4.18 13.42
CA GLU A 115 -0.82 2.73 13.33
C GLU A 115 -2.15 2.04 13.10
N ILE A 116 -2.15 1.04 12.23
CA ILE A 116 -3.31 0.22 11.91
C ILE A 116 -3.07 -1.19 12.47
N ILE A 117 -3.90 -1.61 13.41
CA ILE A 117 -3.87 -2.96 13.98
C ILE A 117 -5.12 -3.68 13.49
N SER A 118 -4.95 -4.60 12.55
CA SER A 118 -6.05 -5.42 12.03
C SER A 118 -6.25 -6.65 12.92
N GLU A 119 -7.51 -6.97 13.22
CA GLU A 119 -7.87 -8.27 13.85
C GLU A 119 -7.89 -9.40 12.82
N ASN A 120 -8.01 -9.04 11.54
CA ASN A 120 -7.92 -9.98 10.42
C ASN A 120 -6.45 -10.22 10.04
N ASP A 121 -6.22 -11.26 9.25
CA ASP A 121 -4.90 -11.61 8.73
C ASP A 121 -4.23 -10.49 7.89
N PHE A 122 -5.01 -9.56 7.37
CA PHE A 122 -4.56 -8.29 6.77
C PHE A 122 -5.67 -7.24 6.83
N PHE A 123 -5.33 -5.97 6.52
CA PHE A 123 -6.29 -4.86 6.53
C PHE A 123 -7.20 -4.90 5.28
N ASP A 124 -8.13 -5.86 5.27
CA ASP A 124 -9.10 -6.09 4.22
C ASP A 124 -10.31 -5.14 4.29
N TYR A 125 -11.29 -5.37 3.42
CA TYR A 125 -12.53 -4.58 3.39
C TYR A 125 -13.29 -4.65 4.72
N GLN A 126 -13.36 -5.83 5.34
CA GLN A 126 -14.05 -6.02 6.62
C GLN A 126 -13.33 -5.29 7.74
N ALA A 127 -12.00 -5.36 7.77
CA ALA A 127 -11.21 -4.61 8.74
C ALA A 127 -11.41 -3.09 8.59
N LYS A 128 -11.51 -2.60 7.34
CA LYS A 128 -11.68 -1.17 7.03
C LYS A 128 -13.06 -0.61 7.40
N TYR A 129 -14.13 -1.38 7.25
CA TYR A 129 -15.50 -0.84 7.31
C TYR A 129 -16.41 -1.52 8.32
N GLU A 130 -16.02 -2.67 8.89
CA GLU A 130 -16.82 -3.43 9.86
C GLU A 130 -16.27 -3.38 11.29
N GLY A 131 -15.34 -2.45 11.57
CA GLY A 131 -14.80 -2.23 12.92
C GLY A 131 -13.84 -3.32 13.42
N LYS A 132 -13.21 -4.07 12.49
CA LYS A 132 -12.21 -5.12 12.81
C LYS A 132 -10.77 -4.61 12.76
N SER A 133 -10.60 -3.32 12.96
CA SER A 133 -9.29 -2.69 13.09
C SER A 133 -9.29 -1.64 14.18
N THR A 134 -8.14 -1.47 14.82
CA THR A 134 -7.88 -0.39 15.76
C THR A 134 -6.90 0.58 15.11
N GLU A 135 -7.24 1.85 15.09
CA GLU A 135 -6.41 2.93 14.58
C GLU A 135 -5.88 3.75 15.77
N ILE A 136 -4.56 3.87 15.89
CA ILE A 136 -3.90 4.59 16.99
C ILE A 136 -3.19 5.81 16.44
N THR A 137 -3.67 7.00 16.77
CA THR A 137 -3.07 8.30 16.39
C THR A 137 -2.80 9.15 17.64
N PRO A 138 -1.58 9.62 17.88
CA PRO A 138 -0.33 9.25 17.19
C PRO A 138 0.12 7.82 17.52
N ALA A 139 0.75 7.17 16.55
CA ALA A 139 1.30 5.83 16.70
C ALA A 139 2.44 5.80 17.74
N GLN A 140 2.48 4.72 18.52
CA GLN A 140 3.56 4.50 19.49
C GLN A 140 4.72 3.77 18.81
N LEU A 141 5.61 4.52 18.15
CA LEU A 141 6.77 4.01 17.40
C LEU A 141 8.08 4.39 18.06
N PRO A 142 9.17 3.60 17.86
CA PRO A 142 10.51 4.07 18.12
C PRO A 142 10.79 5.36 17.33
N ALA A 143 11.48 6.32 17.96
CA ALA A 143 11.72 7.65 17.35
C ALA A 143 12.39 7.58 15.96
N GLU A 144 13.31 6.64 15.77
CA GLU A 144 13.98 6.39 14.49
C GLU A 144 13.03 5.87 13.40
N TRP A 145 12.06 5.03 13.77
CA TRP A 145 11.04 4.53 12.86
C TRP A 145 10.10 5.65 12.43
N GLU A 146 9.61 6.42 13.40
CA GLU A 146 8.79 7.60 13.13
C GLU A 146 9.48 8.56 12.18
N ALA A 147 10.73 8.92 12.47
CA ALA A 147 11.53 9.83 11.64
C ALA A 147 11.72 9.28 10.21
N SER A 148 12.01 7.98 10.07
CA SER A 148 12.21 7.35 8.76
C SER A 148 10.93 7.35 7.91
N ALA A 149 9.78 6.97 8.50
CA ALA A 149 8.49 6.96 7.80
C ALA A 149 8.06 8.37 7.38
N LYS A 150 8.17 9.36 8.26
CA LYS A 150 7.87 10.77 7.94
C LYS A 150 8.75 11.30 6.80
N LYS A 151 10.06 10.97 6.85
CA LYS A 151 10.99 11.36 5.79
C LYS A 151 10.60 10.75 4.44
N MET A 152 10.28 9.45 4.40
CA MET A 152 9.88 8.77 3.17
C MET A 152 8.57 9.31 2.61
N ALA A 153 7.55 9.51 3.46
CA ALA A 153 6.28 10.08 3.04
C ALA A 153 6.45 11.49 2.45
N LYS A 154 7.26 12.34 3.09
CA LYS A 154 7.59 13.68 2.57
C LYS A 154 8.36 13.62 1.25
N GLN A 155 9.32 12.69 1.14
CA GLN A 155 10.09 12.47 -0.10
C GLN A 155 9.18 12.08 -1.25
N LEU A 156 8.28 11.10 -1.05
CA LEU A 156 7.29 10.68 -2.03
C LEU A 156 6.40 11.85 -2.47
N TYR A 157 5.89 12.62 -1.50
CA TYR A 157 5.04 13.78 -1.78
C TYR A 157 5.71 14.79 -2.69
N ILE A 158 6.95 15.17 -2.36
CA ILE A 158 7.70 16.18 -3.11
C ILE A 158 8.15 15.65 -4.47
N GLN A 159 8.80 14.48 -4.51
CA GLN A 159 9.43 13.97 -5.74
C GLN A 159 8.43 13.46 -6.77
N MET A 160 7.26 12.95 -6.35
CA MET A 160 6.18 12.60 -7.27
C MET A 160 5.34 13.81 -7.70
N GLY A 161 5.58 15.00 -7.14
CA GLY A 161 4.80 16.20 -7.46
C GLY A 161 3.36 16.15 -6.94
N LEU A 162 3.11 15.46 -5.81
CA LEU A 162 1.81 15.42 -5.17
C LEU A 162 1.36 16.82 -4.75
N LYS A 163 0.06 17.07 -4.74
CA LYS A 163 -0.55 18.34 -4.35
C LYS A 163 -1.77 18.11 -3.46
N GLY A 164 -2.10 19.13 -2.66
CA GLY A 164 -3.20 19.04 -1.71
C GLY A 164 -2.86 18.08 -0.57
N ILE A 165 -3.68 17.06 -0.35
CA ILE A 165 -3.47 16.07 0.69
C ILE A 165 -3.30 14.67 0.10
N SER A 166 -2.38 13.89 0.64
CA SER A 166 -2.19 12.48 0.30
C SER A 166 -1.94 11.65 1.56
N ARG A 167 -2.13 10.33 1.45
CA ARG A 167 -1.87 9.37 2.51
C ARG A 167 -1.04 8.23 1.95
N SER A 168 0.14 7.99 2.53
CA SER A 168 1.02 6.88 2.17
C SER A 168 0.93 5.79 3.23
N GLU A 169 0.79 4.54 2.80
CA GLU A 169 0.67 3.36 3.65
C GLU A 169 1.97 2.55 3.60
N PHE A 170 2.48 2.18 4.77
CA PHE A 170 3.72 1.42 4.91
C PHE A 170 3.57 0.26 5.87
N ILE A 171 4.36 -0.80 5.64
CA ILE A 171 4.61 -1.83 6.65
C ILE A 171 6.09 -1.75 7.06
N PHE A 172 6.34 -1.69 8.37
CA PHE A 172 7.69 -1.83 8.92
C PHE A 172 8.09 -3.29 8.92
N GLN A 173 9.01 -3.67 8.04
CA GLN A 173 9.67 -4.97 8.08
C GLN A 173 11.13 -4.77 8.48
N ASP A 174 11.57 -5.45 9.53
CA ASP A 174 12.93 -5.34 10.07
C ASP A 174 13.35 -3.89 10.38
N GLY A 175 12.41 -3.06 10.86
CA GLY A 175 12.63 -1.66 11.20
C GLY A 175 12.68 -0.70 10.00
N VAL A 176 12.46 -1.19 8.79
CA VAL A 176 12.46 -0.40 7.56
C VAL A 176 11.04 -0.26 7.01
N PRO A 177 10.53 0.97 6.79
CA PRO A 177 9.21 1.16 6.22
C PRO A 177 9.21 0.82 4.72
N HIS A 178 8.35 -0.13 4.32
CA HIS A 178 8.11 -0.53 2.94
C HIS A 178 6.79 0.05 2.46
N LEU A 179 6.79 0.77 1.35
CA LEU A 179 5.59 1.38 0.80
C LEU A 179 4.63 0.31 0.26
N LEU A 180 3.36 0.41 0.64
CA LEU A 180 2.25 -0.39 0.11
C LEU A 180 1.50 0.35 -0.99
N GLU A 181 1.04 1.57 -0.71
CA GLU A 181 0.29 2.38 -1.66
C GLU A 181 0.31 3.87 -1.27
N ILE A 182 -0.09 4.72 -2.21
CA ILE A 182 -0.32 6.15 -1.99
C ILE A 182 -1.76 6.48 -2.39
N ASN A 183 -2.54 7.02 -1.47
CA ASN A 183 -3.89 7.49 -1.70
C ASN A 183 -3.90 9.02 -1.84
N THR A 184 -4.27 9.52 -3.02
CA THR A 184 -4.35 10.97 -3.34
C THR A 184 -5.74 11.54 -3.17
N ILE A 185 -6.74 10.73 -2.82
CA ILE A 185 -8.11 11.15 -2.49
C ILE A 185 -8.52 10.40 -1.21
N PRO A 186 -7.86 10.69 -0.07
CA PRO A 186 -8.20 10.03 1.19
C PRO A 186 -9.58 10.45 1.69
N GLY A 187 -10.21 9.60 2.49
CA GLY A 187 -11.46 9.93 3.18
C GLY A 187 -11.30 11.12 4.10
N MET A 188 -12.34 11.95 4.20
CA MET A 188 -12.36 13.20 4.98
C MET A 188 -13.57 13.26 5.92
N THR A 189 -14.18 12.13 6.25
CA THR A 189 -15.21 12.06 7.31
C THR A 189 -14.56 12.07 8.70
N LEU A 190 -15.31 12.34 9.75
CA LEU A 190 -14.78 12.34 11.12
C LEU A 190 -14.17 10.99 11.54
N GLN A 191 -14.61 9.89 10.94
CA GLN A 191 -14.06 8.55 11.16
C GLN A 191 -12.89 8.22 10.24
N SER A 192 -12.55 9.09 9.29
CA SER A 192 -11.42 8.84 8.39
C SER A 192 -10.09 9.17 9.07
N ILE A 193 -9.05 8.47 8.68
CA ILE A 193 -7.70 8.58 9.28
C ILE A 193 -7.13 10.01 9.18
N ILE A 194 -7.27 10.66 8.03
CA ILE A 194 -6.68 12.00 7.84
C ILE A 194 -7.20 13.03 8.84
N PRO A 195 -8.52 13.18 9.10
CA PRO A 195 -9.01 14.09 10.13
C PRO A 195 -8.59 13.73 11.56
N GLN A 196 -8.15 12.50 11.81
CA GLN A 196 -7.65 12.06 13.12
C GLN A 196 -6.15 12.37 13.30
N GLN A 197 -5.42 12.57 12.22
CA GLN A 197 -4.03 12.99 12.20
C GLN A 197 -3.85 14.51 12.37
#